data_1d4e1b2f97a0e3a6dde63c24454655c3
#
_entry.id   1d4e1b2f97a0e3a6dde63c24454655c3
#
_cell.length_a   1.000
_cell.length_b   1.000
_cell.length_c   1.000
_cell.angle_alpha   90.00
_cell.angle_beta   90.00
_cell.angle_gamma   90.00
#
_symmetry.space_group_name_H-M   'P 1'
#
loop_
_entity.id
_entity.type
_entity.pdbx_description
1 polymer ?
#
loop_
_entity_poly.entity_id
_entity_poly.type
_entity_poly.pdbx_seq_one_letter_code
_entity_poly.pdbx_strand_id
1 'polypeptide(L)'
;MAKTKPGKKDLDSYTIKGSNKIVKVGDCVLMRPAESEKPPYVARVEKIEADHRNNVQVHVRWYYRPEESIGGRRQFHGAKELFLSDHYDVQSAHTIEGRCVVHTFKNYTKLENVGTEDYFCRFEYKAATGAFTPDRVAVYCKCEMPYNPDDLMVQCEGCKDWFHPSCMGMTIEQAKKLDYFLCSGCGSQNDVKRSMNGFAASPDSETKGTGKRSKNAAENAGRKKTQQGRKKPEPISVRRRHR
;
A
#
# COMPACT_ATOMS: atom_id res chain seq x y z
N MET A 1 -43.43 35.93 19.88
CA MET A 1 -42.18 36.19 19.15
C MET A 1 -41.30 34.95 19.25
N ALA A 2 -41.13 34.25 18.14
CA ALA A 2 -40.24 33.07 18.11
C ALA A 2 -38.80 33.55 18.25
N LYS A 3 -38.10 33.12 19.32
CA LYS A 3 -36.67 33.37 19.50
C LYS A 3 -35.92 32.52 18.45
N THR A 4 -35.46 33.17 17.39
CA THR A 4 -34.47 32.55 16.47
C THR A 4 -33.27 32.08 17.28
N LYS A 5 -32.98 30.77 17.27
CA LYS A 5 -31.75 30.24 17.88
C LYS A 5 -30.57 30.93 17.19
N PRO A 6 -29.61 31.49 17.97
CA PRO A 6 -28.42 32.08 17.38
C PRO A 6 -27.72 31.00 16.55
N GLY A 7 -27.42 31.30 15.28
CA GLY A 7 -26.83 30.38 14.32
C GLY A 7 -25.39 30.00 14.72
N LYS A 8 -24.96 28.81 14.34
CA LYS A 8 -23.55 28.42 14.38
C LYS A 8 -22.79 29.21 13.31
N LYS A 9 -21.54 29.57 13.62
CA LYS A 9 -20.64 30.30 12.73
C LYS A 9 -19.57 29.36 12.22
N ASP A 10 -19.40 29.26 10.90
CA ASP A 10 -18.31 28.52 10.28
C ASP A 10 -16.99 29.27 10.47
N LEU A 11 -15.91 28.51 10.73
CA LEU A 11 -14.57 29.00 10.93
C LEU A 11 -13.62 28.38 9.89
N ASP A 12 -12.67 29.18 9.38
CA ASP A 12 -11.65 28.71 8.44
C ASP A 12 -10.53 27.91 9.12
N SER A 13 -10.32 28.17 10.41
CA SER A 13 -9.23 27.55 11.16
C SER A 13 -9.48 27.55 12.68
N TYR A 14 -8.73 26.71 13.37
CA TYR A 14 -8.68 26.61 14.82
C TYR A 14 -7.23 26.54 15.30
N THR A 15 -6.86 27.32 16.31
CA THR A 15 -5.53 27.23 16.96
C THR A 15 -5.61 26.25 18.10
N ILE A 16 -4.78 25.22 18.08
CA ILE A 16 -4.73 24.19 19.13
C ILE A 16 -4.34 24.83 20.45
N LYS A 17 -5.15 24.62 21.48
CA LYS A 17 -4.94 25.19 22.81
C LYS A 17 -3.57 24.74 23.38
N GLY A 18 -2.80 25.68 23.88
CA GLY A 18 -1.47 25.40 24.44
C GLY A 18 -0.35 25.26 23.41
N SER A 19 -0.64 25.51 22.13
CA SER A 19 0.34 25.50 21.05
C SER A 19 0.04 26.62 20.04
N ASN A 20 1.02 26.93 19.18
CA ASN A 20 0.81 27.87 18.05
C ASN A 20 0.39 27.14 16.75
N LYS A 21 0.04 25.84 16.82
CA LYS A 21 -0.33 25.07 15.65
C LYS A 21 -1.77 25.40 15.22
N ILE A 22 -1.93 25.72 13.95
CA ILE A 22 -3.23 26.04 13.36
C ILE A 22 -3.72 24.82 12.59
N VAL A 23 -4.99 24.47 12.78
CA VAL A 23 -5.71 23.40 12.06
C VAL A 23 -6.72 24.07 11.12
N LYS A 24 -6.79 23.57 9.88
CA LYS A 24 -7.73 23.98 8.84
C LYS A 24 -8.57 22.81 8.37
N VAL A 25 -9.64 23.10 7.67
CA VAL A 25 -10.43 22.09 6.96
C VAL A 25 -9.52 21.33 5.97
N GLY A 26 -9.62 20.02 5.97
CA GLY A 26 -8.76 19.11 5.19
C GLY A 26 -7.52 18.61 5.92
N ASP A 27 -7.11 19.24 7.01
CA ASP A 27 -5.97 18.77 7.81
C ASP A 27 -6.31 17.46 8.55
N CYS A 28 -5.28 16.64 8.77
CA CYS A 28 -5.37 15.48 9.62
C CYS A 28 -4.84 15.83 11.04
N VAL A 29 -5.57 15.35 12.04
CA VAL A 29 -5.32 15.68 13.44
C VAL A 29 -5.24 14.44 14.31
N LEU A 30 -4.51 14.56 15.40
CA LEU A 30 -4.47 13.63 16.51
C LEU A 30 -5.47 14.08 17.56
N MET A 31 -6.39 13.21 17.93
CA MET A 31 -7.45 13.51 18.88
C MET A 31 -7.31 12.63 20.12
N ARG A 32 -7.48 13.25 21.27
CA ARG A 32 -7.36 12.59 22.58
C ARG A 32 -8.39 11.48 22.70
N PRO A 33 -7.99 10.24 23.02
CA PRO A 33 -8.92 9.18 23.34
C PRO A 33 -9.57 9.44 24.71
N ALA A 34 -10.74 8.84 24.93
CA ALA A 34 -11.42 8.88 26.24
C ALA A 34 -10.59 8.14 27.30
N GLU A 35 -9.88 7.10 26.91
CA GLU A 35 -9.00 6.27 27.75
C GLU A 35 -7.55 6.71 27.54
N SER A 36 -6.89 7.15 28.62
CA SER A 36 -5.54 7.74 28.55
C SER A 36 -4.44 6.79 28.06
N GLU A 37 -4.66 5.48 28.14
CA GLU A 37 -3.68 4.46 27.73
C GLU A 37 -3.72 4.16 26.22
N LYS A 38 -4.77 4.58 25.53
CA LYS A 38 -4.90 4.36 24.08
C LYS A 38 -4.10 5.41 23.30
N PRO A 39 -3.52 5.03 22.16
CA PRO A 39 -2.88 6.01 21.28
C PRO A 39 -3.93 7.00 20.73
N PRO A 40 -3.54 8.25 20.43
CA PRO A 40 -4.46 9.23 19.86
C PRO A 40 -5.19 8.72 18.65
N TYR A 41 -6.48 9.04 18.51
CA TYR A 41 -7.23 8.77 17.30
C TYR A 41 -6.80 9.71 16.18
N VAL A 42 -6.87 9.24 14.95
CA VAL A 42 -6.55 10.05 13.77
C VAL A 42 -7.85 10.39 13.04
N ALA A 43 -8.01 11.68 12.71
CA ALA A 43 -9.18 12.15 11.99
C ALA A 43 -8.82 13.19 10.93
N ARG A 44 -9.62 13.27 9.87
CA ARG A 44 -9.59 14.37 8.90
C ARG A 44 -10.67 15.39 9.28
N VAL A 45 -10.29 16.65 9.35
CA VAL A 45 -11.21 17.75 9.64
C VAL A 45 -11.99 18.09 8.38
N GLU A 46 -13.32 17.93 8.45
CA GLU A 46 -14.23 18.23 7.33
C GLU A 46 -14.84 19.62 7.45
N LYS A 47 -15.08 20.11 8.69
CA LYS A 47 -15.66 21.42 8.97
C LYS A 47 -15.26 21.88 10.37
N ILE A 48 -15.16 23.20 10.55
CA ILE A 48 -14.92 23.81 11.86
C ILE A 48 -16.04 24.83 12.09
N GLU A 49 -16.69 24.78 13.25
CA GLU A 49 -17.77 25.73 13.59
C GLU A 49 -17.71 26.16 15.04
N ALA A 50 -18.17 27.35 15.34
CA ALA A 50 -18.34 27.83 16.72
C ALA A 50 -19.83 28.04 17.02
N ASP A 51 -20.23 27.69 18.25
CA ASP A 51 -21.54 28.01 18.76
C ASP A 51 -21.62 29.47 19.23
N HIS A 52 -22.81 29.92 19.67
CA HIS A 52 -23.05 31.26 20.19
C HIS A 52 -22.26 31.59 21.48
N ARG A 53 -21.67 30.59 22.12
CA ARG A 53 -20.80 30.74 23.31
C ARG A 53 -19.32 30.66 22.95
N ASN A 54 -18.98 30.69 21.66
CA ASN A 54 -17.63 30.49 21.12
C ASN A 54 -17.02 29.12 21.45
N ASN A 55 -17.81 28.10 21.78
CA ASN A 55 -17.31 26.74 21.84
C ASN A 55 -17.08 26.24 20.43
N VAL A 56 -15.84 25.87 20.12
CA VAL A 56 -15.47 25.37 18.80
C VAL A 56 -15.67 23.87 18.70
N GLN A 57 -16.38 23.45 17.66
CA GLN A 57 -16.59 22.05 17.30
C GLN A 57 -15.96 21.77 15.94
N VAL A 58 -15.48 20.56 15.76
CA VAL A 58 -14.92 20.05 14.50
C VAL A 58 -15.75 18.86 14.05
N HIS A 59 -16.18 18.90 12.79
CA HIS A 59 -16.75 17.77 12.11
C HIS A 59 -15.58 17.00 11.54
N VAL A 60 -15.49 15.73 11.85
CA VAL A 60 -14.36 14.88 11.49
C VAL A 60 -14.84 13.64 10.75
N ARG A 61 -13.96 13.14 9.89
CA ARG A 61 -14.04 11.80 9.30
C ARG A 61 -12.92 10.98 9.88
N TRP A 62 -13.26 9.86 10.56
CA TRP A 62 -12.30 9.06 11.29
C TRP A 62 -11.43 8.18 10.38
N TYR A 63 -10.17 8.06 10.76
CA TYR A 63 -9.30 6.98 10.28
C TYR A 63 -9.30 5.86 11.30
N TYR A 64 -9.40 4.63 10.82
CA TYR A 64 -9.30 3.42 11.63
C TYR A 64 -7.93 2.81 11.47
N ARG A 65 -7.36 2.32 12.56
CA ARG A 65 -6.21 1.43 12.50
C ARG A 65 -6.66 0.05 12.01
N PRO A 66 -5.77 -0.74 11.36
CA PRO A 66 -6.15 -2.08 10.92
C PRO A 66 -6.75 -2.96 12.02
N GLU A 67 -6.26 -2.87 13.26
CA GLU A 67 -6.78 -3.59 14.42
C GLU A 67 -8.19 -3.19 14.85
N GLU A 68 -8.65 -2.01 14.47
CA GLU A 68 -10.00 -1.48 14.75
C GLU A 68 -11.02 -1.89 13.68
N SER A 69 -10.55 -2.48 12.57
CA SER A 69 -11.42 -2.92 11.47
C SER A 69 -11.95 -4.34 11.70
N ILE A 70 -13.07 -4.65 11.05
CA ILE A 70 -13.58 -6.03 10.98
C ILE A 70 -12.53 -6.92 10.30
N GLY A 71 -12.07 -7.97 10.99
CA GLY A 71 -11.02 -8.87 10.54
C GLY A 71 -9.60 -8.47 10.99
N GLY A 72 -9.44 -7.32 11.65
CA GLY A 72 -8.21 -6.94 12.33
C GLY A 72 -7.01 -6.68 11.41
N ARG A 73 -5.84 -6.53 12.02
CA ARG A 73 -4.56 -6.34 11.32
C ARG A 73 -4.13 -7.63 10.62
N ARG A 74 -3.73 -7.51 9.36
CA ARG A 74 -3.16 -8.59 8.55
C ARG A 74 -1.67 -8.35 8.32
N GLN A 75 -0.93 -9.39 7.94
CA GLN A 75 0.51 -9.35 7.73
C GLN A 75 0.97 -8.25 6.75
N PHE A 76 0.19 -7.98 5.72
CA PHE A 76 0.53 -6.94 4.73
C PHE A 76 0.19 -5.51 5.18
N HIS A 77 -0.45 -5.31 6.34
CA HIS A 77 -0.72 -3.97 6.85
C HIS A 77 0.52 -3.39 7.53
N GLY A 78 1.00 -2.26 7.03
CA GLY A 78 2.12 -1.55 7.63
C GLY A 78 1.78 -0.96 9.01
N ALA A 79 2.80 -0.74 9.83
CA ALA A 79 2.66 -0.22 11.20
C ALA A 79 1.99 1.17 11.25
N LYS A 80 2.23 1.99 10.23
CA LYS A 80 1.66 3.35 10.08
C LYS A 80 0.43 3.40 9.16
N GLU A 81 -0.15 2.26 8.81
CA GLU A 81 -1.31 2.20 7.94
C GLU A 81 -2.59 2.57 8.67
N LEU A 82 -3.41 3.37 7.98
CA LEU A 82 -4.73 3.78 8.42
C LEU A 82 -5.75 3.56 7.29
N PHE A 83 -7.01 3.37 7.65
CA PHE A 83 -8.14 3.26 6.73
C PHE A 83 -9.05 4.46 6.88
N LEU A 84 -9.33 5.17 5.80
CA LEU A 84 -10.29 6.27 5.82
C LEU A 84 -11.71 5.71 5.89
N SER A 85 -12.36 5.81 7.05
CA SER A 85 -13.69 5.23 7.25
C SER A 85 -14.80 6.15 6.70
N ASP A 86 -16.01 5.59 6.59
CA ASP A 86 -17.25 6.35 6.36
C ASP A 86 -17.90 6.83 7.67
N HIS A 87 -17.18 6.78 8.78
CA HIS A 87 -17.62 7.22 10.09
C HIS A 87 -17.31 8.71 10.26
N TYR A 88 -18.36 9.52 10.31
CA TYR A 88 -18.32 10.96 10.58
C TYR A 88 -18.81 11.24 11.99
N ASP A 89 -18.25 12.28 12.62
CA ASP A 89 -18.62 12.67 13.99
C ASP A 89 -18.40 14.16 14.22
N VAL A 90 -18.95 14.68 15.31
CA VAL A 90 -18.77 16.07 15.74
C VAL A 90 -18.13 16.07 17.13
N GLN A 91 -16.92 16.58 17.21
CA GLN A 91 -16.12 16.60 18.43
C GLN A 91 -15.79 18.02 18.88
N SER A 92 -15.50 18.18 20.17
CA SER A 92 -14.95 19.44 20.65
C SER A 92 -13.54 19.66 20.08
N ALA A 93 -13.26 20.85 19.55
CA ALA A 93 -11.92 21.20 19.07
C ALA A 93 -10.84 21.12 20.19
N HIS A 94 -11.23 21.15 21.46
CA HIS A 94 -10.32 20.97 22.61
C HIS A 94 -9.74 19.57 22.74
N THR A 95 -10.29 18.56 22.05
CA THR A 95 -9.75 17.20 22.03
C THR A 95 -8.59 17.05 21.05
N ILE A 96 -8.34 18.06 20.20
CA ILE A 96 -7.21 18.06 19.27
C ILE A 96 -5.91 18.28 20.04
N GLU A 97 -4.99 17.31 19.98
CA GLU A 97 -3.67 17.36 20.62
C GLU A 97 -2.56 17.77 19.65
N GLY A 98 -2.73 17.49 18.36
CA GLY A 98 -1.71 17.77 17.37
C GLY A 98 -2.20 17.63 15.94
N ARG A 99 -1.31 17.95 15.01
CA ARG A 99 -1.49 17.68 13.59
C ARG A 99 -0.65 16.47 13.20
N CYS A 100 -1.15 15.69 12.25
CA CYS A 100 -0.40 14.60 11.61
C CYS A 100 -0.52 14.70 10.10
N VAL A 101 0.23 13.89 9.39
CA VAL A 101 0.17 13.78 7.93
C VAL A 101 -0.25 12.37 7.55
N VAL A 102 -1.33 12.26 6.79
CA VAL A 102 -1.76 10.98 6.22
C VAL A 102 -1.47 11.00 4.73
N HIS A 103 -0.41 10.34 4.34
CA HIS A 103 0.06 10.26 2.95
C HIS A 103 -0.78 9.28 2.14
N THR A 104 -0.82 9.47 0.83
CA THR A 104 -1.18 8.36 -0.07
C THR A 104 -0.09 7.29 0.01
N PHE A 105 -0.43 6.03 -0.22
CA PHE A 105 0.55 4.93 -0.23
C PHE A 105 1.76 5.22 -1.14
N LYS A 106 1.49 5.74 -2.35
CA LYS A 106 2.54 6.13 -3.32
C LYS A 106 3.49 7.19 -2.78
N ASN A 107 3.00 8.15 -2.01
CA ASN A 107 3.85 9.21 -1.46
C ASN A 107 4.61 8.72 -0.23
N TYR A 108 3.96 7.94 0.64
CA TYR A 108 4.58 7.35 1.81
C TYR A 108 5.80 6.49 1.46
N THR A 109 5.68 5.63 0.44
CA THR A 109 6.79 4.78 -0.02
C THR A 109 7.97 5.54 -0.63
N LYS A 110 7.85 6.85 -0.84
CA LYS A 110 8.94 7.72 -1.33
C LYS A 110 9.62 8.52 -0.22
N LEU A 111 9.08 8.49 1.00
CA LEU A 111 9.69 9.20 2.12
C LEU A 111 11.06 8.60 2.42
N GLU A 112 12.06 9.46 2.55
CA GLU A 112 13.39 9.03 2.98
C GLU A 112 13.44 8.68 4.46
N ASN A 113 12.68 9.44 5.27
CA ASN A 113 12.53 9.25 6.70
C ASN A 113 11.06 9.38 7.06
N VAL A 114 10.55 8.43 7.82
CA VAL A 114 9.18 8.43 8.33
C VAL A 114 9.19 8.99 9.74
N GLY A 115 8.49 10.11 9.94
CA GLY A 115 8.35 10.73 11.26
C GLY A 115 7.30 10.02 12.12
N THR A 116 7.23 10.45 13.40
CA THR A 116 6.26 9.91 14.36
C THR A 116 4.83 10.19 13.94
N GLU A 117 4.58 11.35 13.36
CA GLU A 117 3.27 11.84 12.93
C GLU A 117 2.95 11.56 11.44
N ASP A 118 3.79 10.78 10.75
CA ASP A 118 3.53 10.31 9.41
C ASP A 118 2.77 8.99 9.43
N TYR A 119 1.66 8.97 8.71
CA TYR A 119 0.81 7.82 8.46
C TYR A 119 0.56 7.69 6.96
N PHE A 120 -0.04 6.58 6.54
CA PHE A 120 -0.51 6.45 5.17
C PHE A 120 -1.86 5.74 5.09
N CYS A 121 -2.57 6.04 4.01
CA CYS A 121 -3.85 5.43 3.71
C CYS A 121 -3.85 4.98 2.25
N ARG A 122 -4.28 3.73 2.02
CA ARG A 122 -4.51 3.18 0.68
C ARG A 122 -5.91 2.63 0.50
N PHE A 123 -6.68 2.51 1.59
CA PHE A 123 -8.03 1.98 1.58
C PHE A 123 -9.03 2.94 2.21
N GLU A 124 -10.18 3.09 1.57
CA GLU A 124 -11.37 3.53 2.27
C GLU A 124 -12.06 2.31 2.88
N TYR A 125 -12.68 2.49 4.03
CA TYR A 125 -13.27 1.43 4.84
C TYR A 125 -14.71 1.76 5.20
N LYS A 126 -15.62 0.82 4.96
CA LYS A 126 -17.02 0.93 5.39
C LYS A 126 -17.21 0.24 6.73
N ALA A 127 -17.38 1.03 7.79
CA ALA A 127 -17.43 0.53 9.17
C ALA A 127 -18.57 -0.48 9.39
N ALA A 128 -19.72 -0.27 8.75
CA ALA A 128 -20.89 -1.14 8.91
C ALA A 128 -20.74 -2.52 8.26
N THR A 129 -19.97 -2.63 7.17
CA THR A 129 -19.88 -3.87 6.38
C THR A 129 -18.49 -4.51 6.39
N GLY A 130 -17.49 -3.78 6.84
CA GLY A 130 -16.08 -4.20 6.72
C GLY A 130 -15.51 -4.14 5.30
N ALA A 131 -16.21 -3.55 4.35
CA ALA A 131 -15.78 -3.47 2.97
C ALA A 131 -14.68 -2.44 2.75
N PHE A 132 -13.73 -2.77 1.87
CA PHE A 132 -12.62 -1.89 1.48
C PHE A 132 -12.76 -1.40 0.03
N THR A 133 -12.33 -0.16 -0.20
CA THR A 133 -12.19 0.42 -1.54
C THR A 133 -10.74 0.95 -1.70
N PRO A 134 -9.97 0.52 -2.71
CA PRO A 134 -10.35 -0.51 -3.69
C PRO A 134 -10.44 -1.91 -3.04
N ASP A 135 -11.28 -2.77 -3.60
CA ASP A 135 -11.46 -4.17 -3.18
C ASP A 135 -10.26 -5.06 -3.55
N ARG A 136 -9.47 -4.62 -4.51
CA ARG A 136 -8.28 -5.31 -5.01
C ARG A 136 -7.11 -4.36 -5.14
N VAL A 137 -5.94 -4.84 -4.70
CA VAL A 137 -4.64 -4.17 -4.86
C VAL A 137 -3.64 -5.10 -5.53
N ALA A 138 -2.55 -4.54 -6.04
CA ALA A 138 -1.47 -5.35 -6.61
C ALA A 138 -0.88 -6.29 -5.54
N VAL A 139 -0.67 -7.54 -5.94
CA VAL A 139 -0.03 -8.57 -5.12
C VAL A 139 1.32 -8.93 -5.70
N TYR A 140 2.23 -9.41 -4.86
CA TYR A 140 3.62 -9.69 -5.19
C TYR A 140 4.04 -11.02 -4.58
N CYS A 141 5.17 -11.54 -5.00
CA CYS A 141 5.76 -12.78 -4.51
C CYS A 141 4.87 -14.01 -4.81
N LYS A 142 5.40 -15.21 -4.55
CA LYS A 142 4.63 -16.47 -4.67
C LYS A 142 3.55 -16.63 -3.60
N CYS A 143 3.58 -15.79 -2.55
CA CYS A 143 2.56 -15.77 -1.51
C CYS A 143 1.34 -14.92 -1.88
N GLU A 144 1.38 -14.21 -3.03
CA GLU A 144 0.28 -13.38 -3.54
C GLU A 144 -0.26 -12.36 -2.54
N MET A 145 0.65 -11.78 -1.73
CA MET A 145 0.28 -10.78 -0.72
C MET A 145 0.43 -9.36 -1.26
N PRO A 146 -0.42 -8.41 -0.83
CA PRO A 146 -0.19 -7.00 -1.04
C PRO A 146 1.13 -6.55 -0.41
N TYR A 147 1.75 -5.53 -1.02
CA TYR A 147 3.00 -4.99 -0.50
C TYR A 147 2.81 -4.32 0.87
N ASN A 148 3.62 -4.73 1.85
CA ASN A 148 3.79 -4.07 3.14
C ASN A 148 5.04 -3.17 3.06
N PRO A 149 4.93 -1.83 3.27
CA PRO A 149 6.09 -0.94 3.16
C PRO A 149 7.14 -1.16 4.26
N ASP A 150 6.80 -1.88 5.33
CA ASP A 150 7.73 -2.23 6.41
C ASP A 150 8.52 -3.51 6.10
N ASP A 151 8.13 -4.27 5.07
CA ASP A 151 8.78 -5.51 4.69
C ASP A 151 9.83 -5.29 3.60
N LEU A 152 11.00 -5.93 3.78
CA LEU A 152 12.01 -5.99 2.75
C LEU A 152 11.57 -6.93 1.62
N MET A 153 11.68 -6.46 0.39
CA MET A 153 11.51 -7.30 -0.81
C MET A 153 12.75 -7.23 -1.70
N VAL A 154 13.05 -8.33 -2.40
CA VAL A 154 14.10 -8.42 -3.42
C VAL A 154 13.49 -8.54 -4.80
N GLN A 155 14.04 -7.83 -5.77
CA GLN A 155 13.57 -7.89 -7.16
C GLN A 155 14.32 -8.96 -7.93
N CYS A 156 13.58 -9.83 -8.61
CA CYS A 156 14.17 -10.81 -9.53
C CYS A 156 14.67 -10.11 -10.80
N GLU A 157 15.93 -10.33 -11.16
CA GLU A 157 16.53 -9.74 -12.36
C GLU A 157 15.98 -10.34 -13.67
N GLY A 158 15.40 -11.55 -13.60
CA GLY A 158 14.80 -12.20 -14.75
C GLY A 158 13.38 -11.67 -15.07
N CYS A 159 12.42 -11.87 -14.16
CA CYS A 159 11.02 -11.50 -14.37
C CYS A 159 10.66 -10.10 -13.86
N LYS A 160 11.56 -9.42 -13.14
CA LYS A 160 11.33 -8.10 -12.52
C LYS A 160 10.18 -8.07 -11.50
N ASP A 161 9.72 -9.24 -11.05
CA ASP A 161 8.78 -9.33 -9.94
C ASP A 161 9.51 -9.28 -8.58
N TRP A 162 8.76 -9.01 -7.51
CA TRP A 162 9.27 -8.78 -6.17
C TRP A 162 8.95 -9.96 -5.25
N PHE A 163 9.90 -10.33 -4.39
CA PHE A 163 9.81 -11.51 -3.53
C PHE A 163 10.21 -11.18 -2.10
N HIS A 164 9.48 -11.72 -1.11
CA HIS A 164 9.92 -11.69 0.27
C HIS A 164 11.10 -12.64 0.46
N PRO A 165 12.18 -12.23 1.12
CA PRO A 165 13.31 -13.12 1.38
C PRO A 165 12.91 -14.43 2.03
N SER A 166 12.05 -14.38 3.06
CA SER A 166 11.54 -15.57 3.76
C SER A 166 10.80 -16.54 2.84
N CYS A 167 10.03 -16.04 1.88
CA CYS A 167 9.36 -16.86 0.87
C CYS A 167 10.36 -17.58 -0.06
N MET A 168 11.55 -17.04 -0.21
CA MET A 168 12.62 -17.62 -1.03
C MET A 168 13.65 -18.40 -0.22
N GLY A 169 13.37 -18.65 1.07
CA GLY A 169 14.25 -19.41 1.96
C GLY A 169 15.51 -18.64 2.39
N MET A 170 15.46 -17.31 2.38
CA MET A 170 16.58 -16.43 2.73
C MET A 170 16.28 -15.63 3.99
N THR A 171 17.31 -15.32 4.77
CA THR A 171 17.21 -14.31 5.84
C THR A 171 17.30 -12.90 5.26
N ILE A 172 16.87 -11.91 6.06
CA ILE A 172 16.97 -10.48 5.69
C ILE A 172 18.44 -10.09 5.46
N GLU A 173 19.35 -10.60 6.29
CA GLU A 173 20.80 -10.35 6.20
C GLU A 173 21.39 -10.92 4.91
N GLN A 174 20.97 -12.10 4.51
CA GLN A 174 21.36 -12.70 3.23
C GLN A 174 20.82 -11.86 2.07
N ALA A 175 19.54 -11.49 2.11
CA ALA A 175 18.92 -10.69 1.07
C ALA A 175 19.59 -9.31 0.88
N LYS A 176 20.01 -8.65 1.97
CA LYS A 176 20.73 -7.36 1.93
C LYS A 176 22.13 -7.46 1.29
N LYS A 177 22.74 -8.63 1.29
CA LYS A 177 24.07 -8.87 0.72
C LYS A 177 24.03 -9.28 -0.76
N LEU A 178 22.83 -9.57 -1.30
CA LEU A 178 22.69 -9.99 -2.68
C LEU A 178 22.92 -8.82 -3.64
N ASP A 179 23.85 -8.99 -4.57
CA ASP A 179 24.03 -8.08 -5.70
C ASP A 179 23.10 -8.46 -6.88
N TYR A 180 22.73 -9.73 -6.95
CA TYR A 180 21.93 -10.31 -8.03
C TYR A 180 21.02 -11.41 -7.48
N PHE A 181 19.75 -11.37 -7.87
CA PHE A 181 18.76 -12.35 -7.45
C PHE A 181 17.93 -12.86 -8.62
N LEU A 182 17.81 -14.18 -8.75
CA LEU A 182 16.84 -14.85 -9.62
C LEU A 182 15.87 -15.68 -8.78
N CYS A 183 14.58 -15.54 -9.04
CA CYS A 183 13.59 -16.43 -8.45
C CYS A 183 13.73 -17.85 -9.02
N SER A 184 13.17 -18.85 -8.34
CA SER A 184 13.25 -20.25 -8.74
C SER A 184 12.80 -20.51 -10.18
N GLY A 185 11.75 -19.80 -10.64
CA GLY A 185 11.27 -19.94 -12.03
C GLY A 185 12.25 -19.40 -13.06
N CYS A 186 12.93 -18.27 -12.77
CA CYS A 186 13.90 -17.70 -13.70
C CYS A 186 15.27 -18.42 -13.64
N GLY A 187 15.68 -18.91 -12.45
CA GLY A 187 16.90 -19.70 -12.29
C GLY A 187 16.86 -21.00 -13.08
N SER A 188 15.79 -21.76 -12.94
CA SER A 188 15.61 -23.03 -13.66
C SER A 188 15.59 -22.85 -15.18
N GLN A 189 15.06 -21.74 -15.71
CA GLN A 189 15.09 -21.45 -17.14
C GLN A 189 16.49 -21.15 -17.67
N ASN A 190 17.35 -20.56 -16.85
CA ASN A 190 18.73 -20.30 -17.23
C ASN A 190 19.57 -21.57 -17.25
N ASP A 191 19.30 -22.51 -16.35
CA ASP A 191 19.99 -23.80 -16.31
C ASP A 191 19.60 -24.65 -17.54
N VAL A 192 18.33 -24.64 -17.95
CA VAL A 192 17.86 -25.31 -19.18
C VAL A 192 18.50 -24.68 -20.43
N LYS A 193 18.62 -23.35 -20.50
CA LYS A 193 19.29 -22.69 -21.63
C LYS A 193 20.78 -22.96 -21.67
N ARG A 194 21.46 -23.06 -20.53
CA ARG A 194 22.86 -23.46 -20.45
C ARG A 194 23.06 -24.91 -20.88
N SER A 195 22.16 -25.81 -20.49
CA SER A 195 22.20 -27.22 -20.88
C SER A 195 21.99 -27.44 -22.38
N MET A 196 21.13 -26.62 -23.02
CA MET A 196 20.89 -26.72 -24.46
C MET A 196 22.01 -26.10 -25.33
N ASN A 197 22.79 -25.16 -24.80
CA ASN A 197 23.93 -24.61 -25.53
C ASN A 197 25.24 -25.47 -25.41
N GLY A 198 25.19 -26.55 -24.65
CA GLY A 198 26.32 -27.51 -24.50
C GLY A 198 26.33 -28.65 -25.53
N PHE A 199 25.35 -28.73 -26.43
CA PHE A 199 25.29 -29.75 -27.46
C PHE A 199 25.29 -29.12 -28.88
N ALA A 200 26.40 -28.52 -29.24
CA ALA A 200 26.65 -28.19 -30.63
C ALA A 200 28.14 -28.30 -30.89
N ALA A 201 28.57 -29.50 -31.30
CA ALA A 201 29.61 -29.71 -32.28
C ALA A 201 29.97 -31.20 -32.41
N SER A 202 29.52 -31.86 -33.45
CA SER A 202 30.35 -32.75 -34.26
C SER A 202 29.68 -32.96 -35.60
N PRO A 203 30.48 -32.94 -36.70
CA PRO A 203 29.95 -32.94 -38.04
C PRO A 203 29.88 -34.33 -38.68
N ASP A 204 29.16 -34.41 -39.79
CA ASP A 204 29.19 -35.39 -40.85
C ASP A 204 28.49 -36.76 -40.65
N SER A 205 27.37 -36.90 -41.36
CA SER A 205 27.29 -37.83 -42.53
C SER A 205 25.96 -37.67 -43.27
N GLU A 206 26.10 -37.49 -44.57
CA GLU A 206 25.01 -37.47 -45.53
C GLU A 206 24.33 -38.86 -45.64
N THR A 207 23.01 -38.90 -45.71
CA THR A 207 22.30 -39.86 -46.56
C THR A 207 20.90 -39.34 -46.93
N LYS A 208 20.66 -39.33 -48.23
CA LYS A 208 19.39 -39.02 -48.90
C LYS A 208 18.33 -40.08 -48.57
N GLY A 209 17.08 -39.63 -48.38
CA GLY A 209 15.91 -40.52 -48.29
C GLY A 209 14.62 -39.75 -48.49
N THR A 210 14.05 -39.88 -49.64
CA THR A 210 12.77 -39.38 -50.16
C THR A 210 11.56 -40.03 -49.47
N GLY A 211 10.47 -39.25 -49.22
CA GLY A 211 9.17 -39.89 -48.96
C GLY A 211 8.06 -39.04 -48.33
N LYS A 212 7.30 -38.40 -49.19
CA LYS A 212 5.80 -38.17 -49.20
C LYS A 212 5.04 -37.92 -47.88
N ARG A 213 4.52 -36.70 -47.75
CA ARG A 213 3.12 -36.21 -47.67
C ARG A 213 2.09 -37.03 -46.85
N SER A 214 1.56 -36.45 -45.81
CA SER A 214 0.14 -36.48 -45.48
C SER A 214 -0.29 -35.23 -44.69
N LYS A 215 -1.38 -34.61 -45.17
CA LYS A 215 -2.11 -33.50 -44.56
C LYS A 215 -3.03 -34.07 -43.48
N ASN A 216 -3.17 -33.40 -42.33
CA ASN A 216 -4.48 -33.23 -41.70
C ASN A 216 -4.47 -31.99 -40.83
N ALA A 217 -5.43 -31.13 -41.15
CA ALA A 217 -5.79 -29.93 -40.39
C ALA A 217 -6.69 -30.30 -39.22
N ALA A 218 -6.51 -29.63 -38.11
CA ALA A 218 -7.59 -29.36 -37.16
C ALA A 218 -7.28 -28.03 -36.43
N GLU A 219 -8.13 -27.06 -36.76
CA GLU A 219 -8.25 -25.78 -36.07
C GLU A 219 -8.54 -25.97 -34.59
N ASN A 220 -7.88 -25.21 -33.74
CA ASN A 220 -8.46 -24.85 -32.45
C ASN A 220 -8.08 -23.42 -32.10
N ALA A 221 -9.07 -22.53 -32.25
CA ALA A 221 -8.97 -21.11 -31.98
C ALA A 221 -8.98 -20.85 -30.46
N GLY A 222 -7.80 -20.69 -29.89
CA GLY A 222 -7.59 -20.24 -28.49
C GLY A 222 -7.43 -18.72 -28.43
N ARG A 223 -8.46 -18.04 -28.02
CA ARG A 223 -8.61 -16.60 -27.83
C ARG A 223 -7.56 -16.05 -26.85
N LYS A 224 -6.49 -15.47 -27.37
CA LYS A 224 -5.53 -14.70 -26.58
C LYS A 224 -6.17 -13.39 -26.14
N LYS A 225 -6.55 -13.31 -24.85
CA LYS A 225 -6.84 -12.02 -24.18
C LYS A 225 -5.53 -11.29 -23.99
N THR A 226 -5.33 -10.24 -24.74
CA THR A 226 -4.29 -9.23 -24.52
C THR A 226 -4.59 -8.49 -23.21
N GLN A 227 -3.92 -8.85 -22.13
CA GLN A 227 -3.87 -8.03 -20.93
C GLN A 227 -2.89 -6.89 -21.20
N GLN A 228 -3.43 -5.67 -21.39
CA GLN A 228 -2.64 -4.45 -21.33
C GLN A 228 -2.07 -4.34 -19.91
N GLY A 229 -0.75 -4.51 -19.81
CA GLY A 229 -0.02 -4.45 -18.54
C GLY A 229 -0.02 -3.04 -17.96
N ARG A 230 -0.88 -2.76 -17.00
CA ARG A 230 -0.68 -1.66 -16.05
C ARG A 230 0.58 -1.98 -15.26
N LYS A 231 1.62 -1.13 -15.37
CA LYS A 231 2.84 -1.24 -14.55
C LYS A 231 2.42 -1.26 -13.08
N LYS A 232 2.76 -2.33 -12.37
CA LYS A 232 2.60 -2.43 -10.92
C LYS A 232 3.45 -1.33 -10.26
N PRO A 233 2.99 -0.67 -9.18
CA PRO A 233 3.84 0.25 -8.42
C PRO A 233 5.05 -0.51 -7.88
N GLU A 234 6.23 0.07 -8.00
CA GLU A 234 7.47 -0.54 -7.53
C GLU A 234 7.54 -0.50 -5.99
N PRO A 235 7.79 -1.61 -5.31
CA PRO A 235 8.16 -1.63 -3.90
C PRO A 235 9.47 -0.89 -3.66
N ILE A 236 9.71 -0.43 -2.42
CA ILE A 236 10.98 0.19 -2.05
C ILE A 236 12.09 -0.85 -2.20
N SER A 237 12.99 -0.64 -3.16
CA SER A 237 14.23 -1.37 -3.24
C SER A 237 15.23 -0.73 -2.29
N VAL A 238 16.01 -1.54 -1.58
CA VAL A 238 17.21 -1.06 -0.90
C VAL A 238 18.23 -0.70 -1.99
N ARG A 239 18.09 0.50 -2.58
CA ARG A 239 19.16 1.04 -3.41
C ARG A 239 20.32 1.37 -2.51
N ARG A 240 21.44 0.68 -2.69
CA ARG A 240 22.71 1.05 -2.06
C ARG A 240 22.98 2.53 -2.38
N ARG A 241 23.05 3.38 -1.36
CA ARG A 241 23.73 4.66 -1.49
C ARG A 241 25.23 4.34 -1.53
N HIS A 242 25.86 4.50 -2.68
CA HIS A 242 27.30 4.63 -2.72
C HIS A 242 27.68 5.90 -1.95
N ARG A 243 28.48 5.72 -0.92
CA ARG A 243 29.21 6.81 -0.29
C ARG A 243 30.36 7.21 -1.21
#